data_ea775383a0fe49648dc089d6fc77ea2c
#
_entry.id   ea775383a0fe49648dc089d6fc77ea2c
#
_cell.length_a   1.000
_cell.length_b   1.000
_cell.length_c   1.000
_cell.angle_alpha   90.00
_cell.angle_beta   90.00
_cell.angle_gamma   90.00
#
_symmetry.space_group_name_H-M   'P 1'
#
loop_
_entity.id
_entity.type
_entity.pdbx_description
1 polymer ?
#
loop_
_entity_poly.entity_id
_entity_poly.type
_entity_poly.pdbx_seq_one_letter_code
_entity_poly.pdbx_strand_id
1 'polypeptide(L)'
;MALNEQFLEEEIHPIDIVEHIAEHHEWEFDRIEENQIAMAVEAQWRTYSLTLAWSGFDETLRLICTFEMEPPKERLPALYEALNEVNDRCWTGGFSYWNEPGLMVYRYGLVLSGGQFASPEQIDTMIGAAAVSYTHLRAHET
;
A
#
# COMPACT_ATOMS: atom_id res chain seq x y z
N MET A 1 -30.56 -2.89 -10.91
CA MET A 1 -29.87 -3.20 -12.11
C MET A 1 -29.13 -4.52 -12.01
N ALA A 2 -29.38 -5.37 -12.98
CA ALA A 2 -28.94 -6.75 -12.93
C ALA A 2 -27.42 -6.90 -12.76
N LEU A 3 -26.66 -6.01 -13.37
CA LEU A 3 -25.20 -6.10 -13.31
C LEU A 3 -24.66 -5.81 -11.91
N ASN A 4 -25.23 -4.82 -11.23
CA ASN A 4 -24.81 -4.48 -9.88
C ASN A 4 -25.23 -5.55 -8.88
N GLU A 5 -26.42 -6.10 -9.06
CA GLU A 5 -26.91 -7.18 -8.21
C GLU A 5 -26.06 -8.44 -8.39
N GLN A 6 -25.67 -8.71 -9.63
CA GLN A 6 -24.82 -9.85 -9.92
C GLN A 6 -23.42 -9.69 -9.29
N PHE A 7 -22.87 -8.48 -9.33
CA PHE A 7 -21.60 -8.18 -8.68
C PHE A 7 -21.70 -8.36 -7.17
N LEU A 8 -22.78 -7.90 -6.56
CA LEU A 8 -22.97 -8.06 -5.12
C LEU A 8 -23.14 -9.52 -4.72
N GLU A 9 -23.81 -10.30 -5.55
CA GLU A 9 -24.03 -11.72 -5.28
C GLU A 9 -22.76 -12.55 -5.46
N GLU A 10 -21.89 -12.16 -6.37
CA GLU A 10 -20.66 -12.88 -6.66
C GLU A 10 -19.53 -12.56 -5.68
N GLU A 11 -19.78 -11.70 -4.70
CA GLU A 11 -18.77 -11.34 -3.69
C GLU A 11 -17.44 -10.97 -4.34
N ILE A 12 -17.41 -9.82 -5.03
CA ILE A 12 -16.18 -9.36 -5.68
C ILE A 12 -15.06 -9.24 -4.65
N HIS A 13 -14.06 -10.07 -4.80
CA HIS A 13 -12.93 -10.08 -3.91
C HIS A 13 -12.08 -8.83 -4.11
N PRO A 14 -11.68 -8.12 -3.04
CA PRO A 14 -10.88 -6.91 -3.18
C PRO A 14 -9.59 -7.12 -3.98
N ILE A 15 -8.96 -8.28 -3.86
CA ILE A 15 -7.73 -8.58 -4.59
C ILE A 15 -8.00 -8.71 -6.09
N ASP A 16 -9.18 -9.18 -6.48
CA ASP A 16 -9.54 -9.22 -7.91
C ASP A 16 -9.58 -7.80 -8.50
N ILE A 17 -10.07 -6.85 -7.73
CA ILE A 17 -10.11 -5.44 -8.17
C ILE A 17 -8.70 -4.90 -8.29
N VAL A 18 -7.83 -5.20 -7.33
CA VAL A 18 -6.43 -4.78 -7.37
C VAL A 18 -5.74 -5.35 -8.61
N GLU A 19 -5.94 -6.64 -8.89
CA GLU A 19 -5.37 -7.29 -10.07
C GLU A 19 -5.82 -6.61 -11.35
N HIS A 20 -7.10 -6.26 -11.42
CA HIS A 20 -7.66 -5.58 -12.58
C HIS A 20 -7.02 -4.21 -12.79
N ILE A 21 -6.80 -3.48 -11.71
CA ILE A 21 -6.14 -2.17 -11.75
C ILE A 21 -4.69 -2.32 -12.20
N ALA A 22 -3.99 -3.33 -11.69
CA ALA A 22 -2.61 -3.59 -12.08
C ALA A 22 -2.50 -3.89 -13.57
N GLU A 23 -3.44 -4.69 -14.11
CA GLU A 23 -3.50 -4.97 -15.54
C GLU A 23 -3.74 -3.70 -16.35
N HIS A 24 -4.65 -2.84 -15.89
CA HIS A 24 -4.98 -1.61 -16.57
C HIS A 24 -3.76 -0.67 -16.67
N HIS A 25 -2.97 -0.60 -15.61
CA HIS A 25 -1.76 0.23 -15.58
C HIS A 25 -0.53 -0.48 -16.17
N GLU A 26 -0.68 -1.73 -16.57
CA GLU A 26 0.42 -2.55 -17.09
C GLU A 26 1.56 -2.71 -16.09
N TRP A 27 1.24 -2.75 -14.81
CA TRP A 27 2.22 -3.03 -13.75
C TRP A 27 2.52 -4.52 -13.70
N GLU A 28 3.76 -4.85 -13.36
CA GLU A 28 4.11 -6.24 -13.07
C GLU A 28 3.48 -6.64 -11.75
N PHE A 29 2.79 -7.78 -11.75
CA PHE A 29 2.20 -8.29 -10.53
C PHE A 29 2.23 -9.81 -10.52
N ASP A 30 2.14 -10.35 -9.30
CA ASP A 30 2.07 -11.79 -9.09
C ASP A 30 1.04 -12.05 -7.97
N ARG A 31 0.01 -12.78 -8.30
CA ARG A 31 -0.98 -13.16 -7.29
C ARG A 31 -0.44 -14.36 -6.52
N ILE A 32 0.08 -14.08 -5.34
CA ILE A 32 0.79 -15.08 -4.53
C ILE A 32 -0.20 -16.09 -3.95
N GLU A 33 -1.32 -15.58 -3.47
CA GLU A 33 -2.39 -16.38 -2.89
C GLU A 33 -3.72 -15.75 -3.28
N GLU A 34 -4.82 -16.43 -2.95
CA GLU A 34 -6.15 -15.89 -3.23
C GLU A 34 -6.34 -14.50 -2.61
N ASN A 35 -5.78 -14.31 -1.42
CA ASN A 35 -5.95 -13.07 -0.66
C ASN A 35 -4.76 -12.14 -0.71
N GLN A 36 -3.78 -12.39 -1.59
CA GLN A 36 -2.56 -11.60 -1.58
C GLN A 36 -1.97 -11.44 -2.97
N ILE A 37 -1.61 -10.21 -3.30
CA ILE A 37 -0.98 -9.86 -4.57
C ILE A 37 0.25 -8.99 -4.32
N ALA A 38 1.34 -9.28 -5.01
CA ALA A 38 2.54 -8.48 -4.98
C ALA A 38 2.71 -7.75 -6.30
N MET A 39 3.15 -6.51 -6.25
CA MET A 39 3.31 -5.67 -7.43
C MET A 39 4.61 -4.89 -7.37
N ALA A 40 5.15 -4.58 -8.54
CA ALA A 40 6.25 -3.65 -8.67
C ALA A 40 5.73 -2.41 -9.41
N VAL A 41 5.84 -1.27 -8.78
CA VAL A 41 5.38 0.00 -9.34
C VAL A 41 6.57 0.92 -9.52
N GLU A 42 6.84 1.29 -10.77
CA GLU A 42 7.90 2.22 -11.07
C GLU A 42 7.45 3.65 -10.75
N ALA A 43 8.27 4.33 -9.99
CA ALA A 43 8.03 5.72 -9.65
C ALA A 43 9.24 6.55 -10.08
N GLN A 44 9.14 7.85 -9.90
CA GLN A 44 10.18 8.78 -10.36
C GLN A 44 11.57 8.47 -9.81
N TRP A 45 11.63 7.98 -8.57
CA TRP A 45 12.90 7.81 -7.85
C TRP A 45 13.39 6.38 -7.83
N ARG A 46 12.48 5.42 -7.83
CA ARG A 46 12.81 3.99 -7.72
C ARG A 46 11.58 3.14 -8.01
N THR A 47 11.80 1.85 -8.10
CA THR A 47 10.70 0.89 -8.17
C THR A 47 10.33 0.49 -6.75
N TYR A 48 9.06 0.58 -6.43
CA TYR A 48 8.54 0.18 -5.12
C TYR A 48 7.90 -1.20 -5.20
N SER A 49 8.12 -1.98 -4.16
CA SER A 49 7.41 -3.25 -3.99
C SER A 49 6.17 -3.01 -3.17
N LEU A 50 5.03 -3.34 -3.73
CA LEU A 50 3.75 -3.22 -3.03
C LEU A 50 3.16 -4.60 -2.84
N THR A 51 2.62 -4.84 -1.65
CA THR A 51 1.85 -6.05 -1.37
C THR A 51 0.50 -5.61 -0.84
N LEU A 52 -0.55 -6.11 -1.46
CA LEU A 52 -1.91 -5.90 -0.93
C LEU A 52 -2.45 -7.25 -0.49
N ALA A 53 -3.04 -7.26 0.70
CA ALA A 53 -3.56 -8.48 1.30
C ALA A 53 -4.94 -8.20 1.89
N TRP A 54 -5.85 -9.12 1.65
CA TRP A 54 -7.18 -9.07 2.25
C TRP A 54 -7.18 -9.87 3.54
N SER A 55 -7.56 -9.24 4.63
CA SER A 55 -7.74 -9.92 5.91
C SER A 55 -9.22 -10.07 6.18
N GLY A 56 -9.72 -11.31 6.08
CA GLY A 56 -11.13 -11.59 6.36
C GLY A 56 -11.48 -11.48 7.83
N PHE A 57 -10.50 -11.59 8.71
CA PHE A 57 -10.70 -11.51 10.15
C PHE A 57 -11.18 -10.10 10.56
N ASP A 58 -10.52 -9.07 10.08
CA ASP A 58 -10.89 -7.68 10.41
C ASP A 58 -11.46 -6.91 9.22
N GLU A 59 -11.76 -7.62 8.14
CA GLU A 59 -12.35 -7.06 6.92
C GLU A 59 -11.60 -5.82 6.43
N THR A 60 -10.27 -5.94 6.38
CA THR A 60 -9.40 -4.84 5.98
C THR A 60 -8.56 -5.23 4.78
N LEU A 61 -8.53 -4.35 3.79
CA LEU A 61 -7.59 -4.46 2.69
C LEU A 61 -6.32 -3.73 3.11
N ARG A 62 -5.22 -4.47 3.24
CA ARG A 62 -3.95 -3.94 3.73
C ARG A 62 -2.99 -3.71 2.58
N LEU A 63 -2.33 -2.56 2.60
CA LEU A 63 -1.27 -2.25 1.65
C LEU A 63 0.03 -2.07 2.43
N ILE A 64 1.08 -2.73 1.96
CA ILE A 64 2.44 -2.54 2.47
C ILE A 64 3.32 -2.20 1.28
N CYS A 65 4.01 -1.06 1.38
CA CYS A 65 4.95 -0.62 0.36
C CYS A 65 6.31 -0.53 1.00
N THR A 66 7.30 -1.21 0.42
CA THR A 66 8.61 -1.32 1.05
C THR A 66 9.74 -1.01 0.08
N PHE A 67 10.87 -0.56 0.64
CA PHE A 67 12.15 -0.59 -0.04
C PHE A 67 13.27 -0.78 0.97
N GLU A 68 14.38 -1.34 0.52
CA GLU A 68 15.52 -1.56 1.36
C GLU A 68 16.22 -0.26 1.70
N MET A 69 16.59 -0.10 2.96
CA MET A 69 17.30 1.08 3.43
C MET A 69 18.08 0.72 4.68
N GLU A 70 19.40 0.93 4.64
CA GLU A 70 20.29 0.64 5.76
C GLU A 70 21.11 1.87 6.12
N PRO A 71 20.51 2.83 6.85
CA PRO A 71 21.28 4.01 7.25
C PRO A 71 22.30 3.66 8.32
N PRO A 72 23.41 4.40 8.42
CA PRO A 72 24.35 4.23 9.52
C PRO A 72 23.62 4.41 10.86
N LYS A 73 24.08 3.70 11.88
CA LYS A 73 23.44 3.74 13.21
C LYS A 73 23.36 5.15 13.78
N GLU A 74 24.37 5.96 13.55
CA GLU A 74 24.40 7.33 14.07
C GLU A 74 23.37 8.23 13.39
N ARG A 75 22.81 7.80 12.25
CA ARG A 75 21.77 8.54 11.55
C ARG A 75 20.35 8.10 11.92
N LEU A 76 20.22 7.03 12.69
CA LEU A 76 18.90 6.52 13.08
C LEU A 76 18.05 7.54 13.86
N PRO A 77 18.61 8.29 14.84
CA PRO A 77 17.79 9.29 15.51
C PRO A 77 17.23 10.34 14.56
N ALA A 78 18.03 10.79 13.59
CA ALA A 78 17.56 11.74 12.58
C ALA A 78 16.48 11.15 11.70
N LEU A 79 16.62 9.86 11.35
CA LEU A 79 15.61 9.15 10.57
C LEU A 79 14.29 9.07 11.33
N TYR A 80 14.33 8.70 12.61
CA TYR A 80 13.11 8.60 13.41
C TYR A 80 12.41 9.93 13.57
N GLU A 81 13.17 11.01 13.70
CA GLU A 81 12.61 12.34 13.76
C GLU A 81 11.94 12.73 12.44
N ALA A 82 12.58 12.44 11.33
CA ALA A 82 12.01 12.68 10.00
C ALA A 82 10.73 11.87 9.78
N LEU A 83 10.71 10.61 10.21
CA LEU A 83 9.52 9.77 10.11
C LEU A 83 8.38 10.33 10.94
N ASN A 84 8.68 10.83 12.12
CA ASN A 84 7.65 11.44 12.97
C ASN A 84 7.03 12.65 12.28
N GLU A 85 7.85 13.50 11.66
CA GLU A 85 7.36 14.68 10.96
C GLU A 85 6.54 14.32 9.73
N VAL A 86 6.98 13.32 8.95
CA VAL A 86 6.25 12.89 7.76
C VAL A 86 4.93 12.25 8.15
N ASN A 87 4.94 11.40 9.19
CA ASN A 87 3.73 10.74 9.66
C ASN A 87 2.69 11.73 10.17
N ASP A 88 3.12 12.85 10.70
CA ASP A 88 2.20 13.89 11.15
C ASP A 88 1.36 14.44 10.00
N ARG A 89 1.83 14.30 8.77
CA ARG A 89 1.13 14.73 7.57
C ARG A 89 0.35 13.60 6.88
N CYS A 90 0.51 12.37 7.37
CA CYS A 90 -0.17 11.21 6.81
C CYS A 90 -1.44 10.91 7.61
N TRP A 91 -2.59 11.19 7.02
CA TRP A 91 -3.87 10.96 7.69
C TRP A 91 -4.38 9.53 7.56
N THR A 92 -3.95 8.83 6.50
CA THR A 92 -4.50 7.51 6.17
C THR A 92 -3.49 6.38 6.16
N GLY A 93 -2.24 6.67 6.34
CA GLY A 93 -1.20 5.66 6.35
C GLY A 93 -0.04 6.16 7.18
N GLY A 94 1.03 5.39 7.25
CA GLY A 94 2.19 5.81 8.01
C GLY A 94 3.43 5.01 7.71
N PHE A 95 4.56 5.59 8.05
CA PHE A 95 5.87 4.98 7.85
C PHE A 95 6.40 4.36 9.11
N SER A 96 7.14 3.27 8.93
CA SER A 96 7.94 2.65 9.98
C SER A 96 9.26 2.21 9.39
N TYR A 97 10.29 2.21 10.19
CA TYR A 97 11.56 1.64 9.79
C TYR A 97 11.79 0.34 10.55
N TRP A 98 11.98 -0.75 9.80
CA TRP A 98 12.26 -2.05 10.40
C TRP A 98 13.77 -2.28 10.36
N ASN A 99 14.43 -2.23 11.52
CA ASN A 99 15.87 -2.42 11.62
C ASN A 99 16.33 -3.77 11.08
N GLU A 100 15.52 -4.78 11.25
CA GLU A 100 15.78 -6.10 10.71
C GLU A 100 14.59 -6.51 9.86
N PRO A 101 14.78 -6.66 8.55
CA PRO A 101 16.06 -6.72 7.81
C PRO A 101 16.59 -5.39 7.26
N GLY A 102 16.07 -4.26 7.65
CA GLY A 102 16.44 -2.96 7.10
C GLY A 102 15.50 -2.54 5.98
N LEU A 103 14.27 -2.30 6.36
CA LEU A 103 13.22 -1.91 5.41
C LEU A 103 12.52 -0.65 5.85
N MET A 104 12.38 0.28 4.92
CA MET A 104 11.43 1.37 5.07
C MET A 104 10.07 0.85 4.64
N VAL A 105 9.08 1.01 5.48
CA VAL A 105 7.75 0.44 5.27
C VAL A 105 6.69 1.52 5.37
N TYR A 106 5.83 1.60 4.36
CA TYR A 106 4.62 2.40 4.40
C TYR A 106 3.43 1.46 4.48
N ARG A 107 2.52 1.69 5.41
CA ARG A 107 1.35 0.84 5.61
C ARG A 107 0.08 1.66 5.50
N TYR A 108 -0.93 1.05 4.91
CA TYR A 108 -2.23 1.66 4.73
C TYR A 108 -3.28 0.56 4.90
N GLY A 109 -4.35 0.84 5.62
CA GLY A 109 -5.45 -0.11 5.78
C GLY A 109 -6.77 0.53 5.38
N LEU A 110 -7.50 -0.16 4.51
CA LEU A 110 -8.84 0.25 4.12
C LEU A 110 -9.84 -0.71 4.75
N VAL A 111 -10.58 -0.22 5.73
CA VAL A 111 -11.56 -1.04 6.45
C VAL A 111 -12.83 -1.13 5.64
N LEU A 112 -13.27 -2.35 5.35
CA LEU A 112 -14.45 -2.63 4.55
C LEU A 112 -15.49 -3.41 5.35
N SER A 113 -15.54 -3.18 6.66
CA SER A 113 -16.47 -3.88 7.55
C SER A 113 -17.93 -3.60 7.19
N GLY A 114 -18.79 -4.53 7.53
CA GLY A 114 -20.22 -4.38 7.26
C GLY A 114 -20.60 -4.69 5.82
N GLY A 115 -19.79 -5.54 5.14
CA GLY A 115 -20.10 -5.95 3.78
C GLY A 115 -19.85 -4.89 2.72
N GLN A 116 -19.00 -3.91 3.04
CA GLN A 116 -18.65 -2.86 2.09
C GLN A 116 -17.70 -3.39 1.02
N PHE A 117 -17.77 -2.79 -0.16
CA PHE A 117 -16.90 -3.15 -1.27
C PHE A 117 -15.96 -2.00 -1.57
N ALA A 118 -14.69 -2.32 -1.85
CA ALA A 118 -13.75 -1.31 -2.28
C ALA A 118 -14.07 -0.92 -3.71
N SER A 119 -14.13 0.38 -3.97
CA SER A 119 -14.23 0.85 -5.35
C SER A 119 -12.85 0.87 -6.00
N PRO A 120 -12.76 0.78 -7.33
CA PRO A 120 -11.48 0.95 -8.00
C PRO A 120 -10.81 2.28 -7.64
N GLU A 121 -11.60 3.33 -7.45
CA GLU A 121 -11.09 4.65 -7.07
C GLU A 121 -10.45 4.63 -5.68
N GLN A 122 -11.04 3.90 -4.73
CA GLN A 122 -10.47 3.78 -3.39
C GLN A 122 -9.13 3.07 -3.44
N ILE A 123 -9.02 2.02 -4.24
CA ILE A 123 -7.78 1.26 -4.37
C ILE A 123 -6.71 2.07 -5.08
N ASP A 124 -7.07 2.79 -6.14
CA ASP A 124 -6.15 3.70 -6.82
C ASP A 124 -5.63 4.77 -5.85
N THR A 125 -6.52 5.28 -5.00
CA THR A 125 -6.14 6.28 -4.00
C THR A 125 -5.15 5.72 -2.98
N MET A 126 -5.35 4.48 -2.51
CA MET A 126 -4.41 3.82 -1.60
C MET A 126 -3.02 3.72 -2.22
N ILE A 127 -2.97 3.25 -3.45
CA ILE A 127 -1.70 3.04 -4.15
C ILE A 127 -1.03 4.38 -4.41
N GLY A 128 -1.82 5.37 -4.84
CA GLY A 128 -1.31 6.72 -5.06
C GLY A 128 -0.82 7.38 -3.77
N ALA A 129 -1.48 7.12 -2.65
CA ALA A 129 -1.06 7.65 -1.35
C ALA A 129 0.33 7.18 -0.97
N ALA A 130 0.66 5.92 -1.28
CA ALA A 130 1.99 5.40 -1.03
C ALA A 130 3.05 6.20 -1.80
N ALA A 131 2.83 6.42 -3.09
CA ALA A 131 3.76 7.17 -3.93
C ALA A 131 3.96 8.61 -3.45
N VAL A 132 2.87 9.30 -3.12
CA VAL A 132 2.91 10.68 -2.62
C VAL A 132 3.66 10.74 -1.30
N SER A 133 3.38 9.81 -0.39
CA SER A 133 4.02 9.79 0.93
C SER A 133 5.52 9.55 0.82
N TYR A 134 5.95 8.68 -0.08
CA TYR A 134 7.38 8.47 -0.32
C TYR A 134 8.06 9.71 -0.88
N THR A 135 7.36 10.48 -1.71
CA THR A 135 7.88 11.74 -2.21
C THR A 135 8.13 12.72 -1.07
N HIS A 136 7.21 12.79 -0.10
CA HIS A 136 7.40 13.63 1.09
C HIS A 136 8.57 13.15 1.94
N LEU A 137 8.69 11.84 2.14
CA LEU A 137 9.80 11.29 2.90
C LEU A 137 11.13 11.60 2.24
N ARG A 138 11.21 11.47 0.91
CA ARG A 138 12.43 11.78 0.18
C ARG A 138 12.87 13.23 0.33
N ALA A 139 11.91 14.14 0.41
CA ALA A 139 12.23 15.55 0.61
C ALA A 139 12.94 15.79 1.95
N HIS A 140 12.71 14.94 2.95
CA HIS A 140 13.38 15.02 4.25
C HIS A 140 14.75 14.37 4.26
N GLU A 141 15.08 13.56 3.26
CA GLU A 141 16.40 12.90 3.15
C GLU A 141 17.49 13.88 2.70
N THR A 142 17.12 14.95 2.07
CA THR A 142 18.05 15.99 1.63
C THR A 142 18.10 17.11 2.66
#